data_3cf60f2ee65f9a315a3a63d69939f4d3
#
_entry.id   3cf60f2ee65f9a315a3a63d69939f4d3
#
_cell.length_a   1.000
_cell.length_b   1.000
_cell.length_c   1.000
_cell.angle_alpha   90.00
_cell.angle_beta   90.00
_cell.angle_gamma   90.00
#
_symmetry.space_group_name_H-M   'P 1'
#
loop_
_entity.id
_entity.type
_entity.pdbx_description
1 polymer ?
#
loop_
_entity_poly.entity_id
_entity_poly.type
_entity_poly.pdbx_seq_one_letter_code
_entity_poly.pdbx_strand_id
1 'polypeptide(L)'
;MKKLFVLFEVLLMLAGCAGGDNEIVADKALPDIYKDAYAEFNDKNYEEAAAEFLKAETQYPASPWAADALVMAAYSQYLDGDFAGAILAVDRFMRFHPGHKDAAYMMYLRGMCYYRQVSDVRREPGMSAYALQQFQTLVQRFPRSPYAKNAENKIIILKNYIAGKVMFSARNDMKKENWTSAINRLQSVVTDAQETVMTPEALYRLTECYTALGLPEQAFGYAEMLKLNFPDNKWVKKLK
;
A
#
# COMPACT_ATOMS: atom_id res chain seq x y z
N MET A 1 -36.58 -63.46 14.06
CA MET A 1 -35.84 -62.93 15.27
C MET A 1 -34.57 -62.18 14.96
N LYS A 2 -33.80 -62.42 13.88
CA LYS A 2 -32.58 -61.71 13.54
C LYS A 2 -32.76 -60.25 13.02
N LYS A 3 -33.93 -59.90 12.50
CA LYS A 3 -34.22 -58.53 11.99
C LYS A 3 -34.63 -57.55 13.08
N LEU A 4 -35.05 -58.01 14.25
CA LEU A 4 -35.45 -57.15 15.36
C LEU A 4 -34.24 -56.66 16.18
N PHE A 5 -33.17 -57.43 16.20
CA PHE A 5 -31.95 -57.10 16.91
C PHE A 5 -31.14 -55.99 16.22
N VAL A 6 -31.14 -55.95 14.90
CA VAL A 6 -30.42 -54.90 14.11
C VAL A 6 -31.08 -53.52 14.25
N LEU A 7 -32.39 -53.47 14.46
CA LEU A 7 -33.11 -52.19 14.66
C LEU A 7 -32.84 -51.60 16.04
N PHE A 8 -32.50 -52.42 17.04
CA PHE A 8 -32.22 -51.98 18.41
C PHE A 8 -30.76 -51.41 18.53
N GLU A 9 -29.82 -51.97 17.78
CA GLU A 9 -28.43 -51.45 17.75
C GLU A 9 -28.28 -50.11 17.00
N VAL A 10 -29.10 -49.88 15.96
CA VAL A 10 -29.12 -48.59 15.23
C VAL A 10 -29.74 -47.47 16.04
N LEU A 11 -30.65 -47.78 16.97
CA LEU A 11 -31.29 -46.78 17.83
C LEU A 11 -30.36 -46.31 18.99
N LEU A 12 -29.38 -47.13 19.38
CA LEU A 12 -28.41 -46.76 20.43
C LEU A 12 -27.28 -45.85 19.94
N MET A 13 -27.06 -45.78 18.63
CA MET A 13 -26.03 -44.92 18.03
C MET A 13 -26.47 -43.45 17.85
N LEU A 14 -27.74 -43.12 18.04
CA LEU A 14 -28.28 -41.77 17.91
C LEU A 14 -28.36 -40.99 19.24
N ALA A 15 -27.99 -41.61 20.36
CA ALA A 15 -28.01 -40.96 21.68
C ALA A 15 -26.67 -40.35 22.13
N GLY A 16 -25.66 -40.30 21.26
CA GLY A 16 -24.29 -39.93 21.59
C GLY A 16 -23.85 -38.49 21.23
N CYS A 17 -24.76 -37.60 20.81
CA CYS A 17 -24.43 -36.22 20.49
C CYS A 17 -25.32 -35.18 21.18
N ALA A 18 -25.43 -35.29 22.51
CA ALA A 18 -26.09 -34.27 23.33
C ALA A 18 -25.23 -34.03 24.58
N GLY A 19 -24.28 -33.16 24.48
CA GLY A 19 -23.40 -32.79 25.59
C GLY A 19 -22.22 -31.94 25.15
N GLY A 20 -22.45 -30.90 24.37
CA GLY A 20 -21.60 -29.75 24.35
C GLY A 20 -22.39 -28.64 25.01
N ASP A 21 -22.08 -28.32 26.25
CA ASP A 21 -22.49 -27.06 26.86
C ASP A 21 -21.90 -25.94 26.00
N ASN A 22 -22.61 -25.59 24.91
CA ASN A 22 -22.46 -24.29 24.31
C ASN A 22 -23.03 -23.31 25.35
N GLU A 23 -22.20 -22.90 26.30
CA GLU A 23 -22.43 -21.67 27.00
C GLU A 23 -22.66 -20.62 25.91
N ILE A 24 -23.93 -20.22 25.77
CA ILE A 24 -24.30 -19.04 24.98
C ILE A 24 -23.67 -17.90 25.76
N VAL A 25 -22.40 -17.57 25.43
CA VAL A 25 -21.76 -16.36 25.94
C VAL A 25 -22.63 -15.24 25.43
N ALA A 26 -23.41 -14.65 26.33
CA ALA A 26 -24.28 -13.53 26.00
C ALA A 26 -23.42 -12.47 25.29
N ASP A 27 -23.82 -12.07 24.09
CA ASP A 27 -23.10 -11.07 23.32
C ASP A 27 -22.89 -9.85 24.19
N LYS A 28 -21.64 -9.44 24.37
CA LYS A 28 -21.27 -8.28 25.17
C LYS A 28 -21.90 -7.03 24.56
N ALA A 29 -22.48 -6.15 25.36
CA ALA A 29 -23.10 -4.93 24.86
C ALA A 29 -22.07 -4.06 24.13
N LEU A 30 -22.47 -3.45 23.02
CA LEU A 30 -21.59 -2.63 22.19
C LEU A 30 -20.79 -1.55 22.95
N PRO A 31 -21.39 -0.79 23.93
CA PRO A 31 -20.62 0.16 24.73
C PRO A 31 -19.51 -0.48 25.56
N ASP A 32 -19.72 -1.70 26.04
CA ASP A 32 -18.71 -2.43 26.84
C ASP A 32 -17.57 -2.94 25.96
N ILE A 33 -17.88 -3.40 24.73
CA ILE A 33 -16.83 -3.78 23.76
C ILE A 33 -15.97 -2.56 23.43
N TYR A 34 -16.60 -1.40 23.16
CA TYR A 34 -15.86 -0.18 22.89
C TYR A 34 -15.01 0.28 24.07
N LYS A 35 -15.53 0.18 25.28
CA LYS A 35 -14.79 0.52 26.49
C LYS A 35 -13.52 -0.31 26.63
N ASP A 36 -13.63 -1.62 26.41
CA ASP A 36 -12.47 -2.52 26.49
C ASP A 36 -11.50 -2.24 25.34
N ALA A 37 -12.00 -2.09 24.11
CA ALA A 37 -11.16 -1.75 22.96
C ALA A 37 -10.33 -0.47 23.18
N TYR A 38 -10.94 0.57 23.75
CA TYR A 38 -10.22 1.79 24.09
C TYR A 38 -9.28 1.62 25.29
N ALA A 39 -9.57 0.76 26.26
CA ALA A 39 -8.65 0.44 27.34
C ALA A 39 -7.38 -0.19 26.77
N GLU A 40 -7.53 -1.24 25.94
CA GLU A 40 -6.39 -1.89 25.28
C GLU A 40 -5.60 -0.92 24.39
N PHE A 41 -6.30 -0.06 23.65
CA PHE A 41 -5.66 0.95 22.80
C PHE A 41 -4.81 1.94 23.61
N ASN A 42 -5.31 2.41 24.76
CA ASN A 42 -4.62 3.36 25.63
C ASN A 42 -3.41 2.72 26.32
N ASP A 43 -3.50 1.41 26.62
CA ASP A 43 -2.40 0.61 27.18
C ASP A 43 -1.39 0.18 26.11
N LYS A 44 -1.62 0.55 24.83
CA LYS A 44 -0.81 0.23 23.65
C LYS A 44 -0.81 -1.25 23.27
N ASN A 45 -1.76 -2.01 23.74
CA ASN A 45 -2.02 -3.39 23.33
C ASN A 45 -2.82 -3.35 22.02
N TYR A 46 -2.11 -2.98 20.93
CA TYR A 46 -2.77 -2.64 19.68
C TYR A 46 -3.39 -3.84 18.96
N GLU A 47 -2.83 -5.03 19.12
CA GLU A 47 -3.39 -6.28 18.58
C GLU A 47 -4.75 -6.55 19.23
N GLU A 48 -4.83 -6.52 20.56
CA GLU A 48 -6.05 -6.75 21.34
C GLU A 48 -7.09 -5.65 21.08
N ALA A 49 -6.66 -4.39 21.02
CA ALA A 49 -7.53 -3.29 20.68
C ALA A 49 -8.17 -3.47 19.30
N ALA A 50 -7.39 -3.88 18.30
CA ALA A 50 -7.90 -4.15 16.96
C ALA A 50 -8.92 -5.29 16.97
N ALA A 51 -8.66 -6.37 17.70
CA ALA A 51 -9.57 -7.50 17.81
C ALA A 51 -10.92 -7.09 18.42
N GLU A 52 -10.91 -6.30 19.51
CA GLU A 52 -12.16 -5.82 20.15
C GLU A 52 -12.92 -4.82 19.24
N PHE A 53 -12.23 -3.92 18.51
CA PHE A 53 -12.91 -3.05 17.54
C PHE A 53 -13.52 -3.84 16.37
N LEU A 54 -12.83 -4.86 15.83
CA LEU A 54 -13.38 -5.74 14.79
C LEU A 54 -14.58 -6.55 15.29
N LYS A 55 -14.54 -6.98 16.56
CA LYS A 55 -15.67 -7.65 17.22
C LYS A 55 -16.89 -6.73 17.30
N ALA A 56 -16.69 -5.46 17.70
CA ALA A 56 -17.76 -4.46 17.73
C ALA A 56 -18.45 -4.32 16.37
N GLU A 57 -17.68 -4.21 15.29
CA GLU A 57 -18.21 -4.09 13.93
C GLU A 57 -18.91 -5.39 13.47
N THR A 58 -18.33 -6.55 13.81
CA THR A 58 -18.90 -7.86 13.38
C THR A 58 -20.20 -8.19 14.11
N GLN A 59 -20.31 -7.90 15.40
CA GLN A 59 -21.52 -8.15 16.18
C GLN A 59 -22.62 -7.11 15.93
N TYR A 60 -22.22 -5.86 15.62
CA TYR A 60 -23.15 -4.75 15.45
C TYR A 60 -22.96 -3.98 14.13
N PRO A 61 -23.01 -4.66 12.97
CA PRO A 61 -22.67 -4.05 11.68
C PRO A 61 -23.63 -2.93 11.25
N ALA A 62 -24.86 -2.95 11.75
CA ALA A 62 -25.87 -1.91 11.50
C ALA A 62 -25.77 -0.72 12.46
N SER A 63 -24.87 -0.77 13.43
CA SER A 63 -24.67 0.32 14.39
C SER A 63 -24.05 1.54 13.70
N PRO A 64 -24.45 2.78 14.10
CA PRO A 64 -23.74 3.97 13.70
C PRO A 64 -22.23 3.96 14.05
N TRP A 65 -21.83 3.13 15.02
CA TRP A 65 -20.45 3.01 15.48
C TRP A 65 -19.61 1.99 14.66
N ALA A 66 -20.25 1.19 13.79
CA ALA A 66 -19.54 0.18 13.01
C ALA A 66 -18.45 0.75 12.11
N ALA A 67 -18.70 1.92 11.50
CA ALA A 67 -17.70 2.61 10.69
C ALA A 67 -16.51 3.10 11.55
N ASP A 68 -16.79 3.72 12.71
CA ASP A 68 -15.75 4.20 13.61
C ASP A 68 -14.94 3.02 14.20
N ALA A 69 -15.57 1.87 14.44
CA ALA A 69 -14.89 0.65 14.86
C ALA A 69 -13.86 0.17 13.81
N LEU A 70 -14.24 0.13 12.53
CA LEU A 70 -13.30 -0.20 11.45
C LEU A 70 -12.14 0.79 11.34
N VAL A 71 -12.40 2.09 11.55
CA VAL A 71 -11.34 3.12 11.57
C VAL A 71 -10.34 2.82 12.69
N MET A 72 -10.85 2.56 13.91
CA MET A 72 -9.99 2.28 15.06
C MET A 72 -9.26 0.94 14.94
N ALA A 73 -9.92 -0.09 14.42
CA ALA A 73 -9.28 -1.38 14.14
C ALA A 73 -8.12 -1.25 13.16
N ALA A 74 -8.35 -0.60 12.00
CA ALA A 74 -7.30 -0.37 11.01
C ALA A 74 -6.15 0.45 11.56
N TYR A 75 -6.44 1.45 12.40
CA TYR A 75 -5.40 2.28 13.02
C TYR A 75 -4.59 1.51 14.07
N SER A 76 -5.25 0.71 14.90
CA SER A 76 -4.58 -0.17 15.87
C SER A 76 -3.66 -1.17 15.18
N GLN A 77 -4.14 -1.87 14.14
CA GLN A 77 -3.32 -2.79 13.33
C GLN A 77 -2.12 -2.09 12.67
N TYR A 78 -2.32 -0.85 12.17
CA TYR A 78 -1.21 -0.06 11.64
C TYR A 78 -0.16 0.27 12.70
N LEU A 79 -0.56 0.61 13.94
CA LEU A 79 0.34 0.91 15.05
C LEU A 79 1.08 -0.35 15.53
N ASP A 80 0.42 -1.49 15.51
CA ASP A 80 1.00 -2.80 15.82
C ASP A 80 2.00 -3.28 14.75
N GLY A 81 1.90 -2.75 13.54
CA GLY A 81 2.70 -3.19 12.38
C GLY A 81 2.04 -4.30 11.57
N ASP A 82 0.83 -4.72 11.90
CA ASP A 82 0.00 -5.58 11.06
C ASP A 82 -0.58 -4.77 9.88
N PHE A 83 0.29 -4.47 8.92
CA PHE A 83 -0.11 -3.73 7.73
C PHE A 83 -1.09 -4.50 6.85
N ALA A 84 -1.06 -5.83 6.87
CA ALA A 84 -1.98 -6.65 6.10
C ALA A 84 -3.39 -6.58 6.66
N GLY A 85 -3.55 -6.76 7.98
CA GLY A 85 -4.82 -6.58 8.68
C GLY A 85 -5.39 -5.17 8.51
N ALA A 86 -4.55 -4.14 8.67
CA ALA A 86 -4.97 -2.76 8.47
C ALA A 86 -5.52 -2.50 7.05
N ILE A 87 -4.88 -3.05 6.01
CA ILE A 87 -5.37 -2.94 4.63
C ILE A 87 -6.73 -3.62 4.48
N LEU A 88 -6.92 -4.82 5.05
CA LEU A 88 -8.19 -5.54 5.00
C LEU A 88 -9.32 -4.76 5.71
N ALA A 89 -9.04 -4.17 6.87
CA ALA A 89 -10.01 -3.33 7.58
C ALA A 89 -10.37 -2.07 6.77
N VAL A 90 -9.38 -1.43 6.13
CA VAL A 90 -9.63 -0.31 5.21
C VAL A 90 -10.49 -0.73 4.02
N ASP A 91 -10.21 -1.87 3.39
CA ASP A 91 -10.97 -2.35 2.24
C ASP A 91 -12.41 -2.68 2.63
N ARG A 92 -12.62 -3.27 3.82
CA ARG A 92 -13.95 -3.50 4.38
C ARG A 92 -14.68 -2.18 4.62
N PHE A 93 -14.02 -1.19 5.25
CA PHE A 93 -14.57 0.15 5.45
C PHE A 93 -14.97 0.80 4.12
N MET A 94 -14.08 0.81 3.13
CA MET A 94 -14.34 1.45 1.83
C MET A 94 -15.45 0.76 1.03
N ARG A 95 -15.72 -0.51 1.30
CA ARG A 95 -16.83 -1.26 0.69
C ARG A 95 -18.18 -0.87 1.29
N PHE A 96 -18.27 -0.76 2.62
CA PHE A 96 -19.54 -0.56 3.32
C PHE A 96 -19.82 0.92 3.64
N HIS A 97 -18.78 1.75 3.78
CA HIS A 97 -18.88 3.14 4.20
C HIS A 97 -18.13 4.13 3.25
N PRO A 98 -18.27 4.02 1.91
CA PRO A 98 -17.45 4.80 0.96
C PRO A 98 -17.68 6.31 1.03
N GLY A 99 -18.83 6.76 1.56
CA GLY A 99 -19.21 8.16 1.76
C GLY A 99 -18.97 8.71 3.17
N HIS A 100 -18.35 7.91 4.05
CA HIS A 100 -18.11 8.34 5.41
C HIS A 100 -17.08 9.48 5.47
N LYS A 101 -17.18 10.35 6.51
CA LYS A 101 -16.25 11.48 6.73
C LYS A 101 -14.78 11.06 6.74
N ASP A 102 -14.48 9.87 7.26
CA ASP A 102 -13.13 9.32 7.40
C ASP A 102 -12.63 8.53 6.19
N ALA A 103 -13.39 8.49 5.07
CA ALA A 103 -12.98 7.77 3.87
C ALA A 103 -11.62 8.24 3.32
N ALA A 104 -11.36 9.55 3.36
CA ALA A 104 -10.06 10.11 2.96
C ALA A 104 -8.92 9.66 3.90
N TYR A 105 -9.17 9.61 5.20
CA TYR A 105 -8.22 9.10 6.19
C TYR A 105 -7.92 7.63 5.96
N MET A 106 -8.94 6.81 5.76
CA MET A 106 -8.78 5.37 5.53
C MET A 106 -7.97 5.08 4.26
N MET A 107 -8.20 5.81 3.17
CA MET A 107 -7.36 5.70 1.98
C MET A 107 -5.92 6.14 2.24
N TYR A 108 -5.72 7.19 3.04
CA TYR A 108 -4.39 7.62 3.46
C TYR A 108 -3.68 6.54 4.28
N LEU A 109 -4.37 5.95 5.25
CA LEU A 109 -3.85 4.89 6.11
C LEU A 109 -3.41 3.67 5.28
N ARG A 110 -4.20 3.26 4.29
CA ARG A 110 -3.81 2.20 3.34
C ARG A 110 -2.52 2.54 2.59
N GLY A 111 -2.41 3.77 2.09
CA GLY A 111 -1.17 4.26 1.47
C GLY A 111 0.02 4.20 2.42
N MET A 112 -0.20 4.54 3.70
CA MET A 112 0.82 4.48 4.75
C MET A 112 1.25 3.05 5.07
N CYS A 113 0.32 2.08 5.07
CA CYS A 113 0.65 0.66 5.26
C CYS A 113 1.65 0.18 4.19
N TYR A 114 1.43 0.51 2.92
CA TYR A 114 2.39 0.18 1.87
C TYR A 114 3.69 1.00 2.00
N TYR A 115 3.58 2.29 2.34
CA TYR A 115 4.73 3.18 2.48
C TYR A 115 5.70 2.73 3.57
N ARG A 116 5.19 2.27 4.71
CA ARG A 116 6.00 1.74 5.82
C ARG A 116 6.76 0.46 5.45
N GLN A 117 6.30 -0.26 4.43
CA GLN A 117 6.92 -1.48 3.92
C GLN A 117 7.94 -1.20 2.80
N VAL A 118 8.10 0.06 2.37
CA VAL A 118 9.12 0.43 1.39
C VAL A 118 10.50 0.25 2.02
N SER A 119 11.22 -0.75 1.57
CA SER A 119 12.57 -1.06 2.02
C SER A 119 13.65 -0.52 1.06
N ASP A 120 14.93 -0.80 1.34
CA ASP A 120 16.10 -0.36 0.56
C ASP A 120 15.89 -0.39 -0.96
N VAL A 121 16.43 0.61 -1.65
CA VAL A 121 16.41 0.83 -3.12
C VAL A 121 16.81 -0.43 -3.92
N ARG A 122 17.51 -1.39 -3.32
CA ARG A 122 18.00 -2.61 -3.96
C ARG A 122 17.01 -3.79 -3.95
N ARG A 123 15.89 -3.70 -3.22
CA ARG A 123 14.84 -4.73 -3.16
C ARG A 123 13.67 -4.42 -4.10
N GLU A 124 12.73 -5.36 -4.31
CA GLU A 124 11.67 -5.25 -5.30
C GLU A 124 10.78 -3.99 -5.14
N PRO A 125 10.36 -3.35 -6.26
CA PRO A 125 9.64 -2.08 -6.25
C PRO A 125 8.15 -2.18 -5.86
N GLY A 126 7.62 -3.37 -5.58
CA GLY A 126 6.18 -3.60 -5.40
C GLY A 126 5.52 -2.66 -4.40
N MET A 127 6.05 -2.57 -3.18
CA MET A 127 5.41 -1.76 -2.13
C MET A 127 5.46 -0.26 -2.43
N SER A 128 6.53 0.25 -3.06
CA SER A 128 6.60 1.65 -3.46
C SER A 128 5.60 2.01 -4.57
N ALA A 129 5.37 1.10 -5.51
CA ALA A 129 4.37 1.28 -6.57
C ALA A 129 2.94 1.25 -6.00
N TYR A 130 2.64 0.30 -5.10
CA TYR A 130 1.34 0.26 -4.41
C TYR A 130 1.11 1.52 -3.57
N ALA A 131 2.08 1.96 -2.78
CA ALA A 131 1.97 3.19 -2.00
C ALA A 131 1.70 4.40 -2.90
N LEU A 132 2.45 4.53 -4.01
CA LEU A 132 2.29 5.60 -4.98
C LEU A 132 0.87 5.61 -5.55
N GLN A 133 0.38 4.47 -6.00
CA GLN A 133 -0.97 4.33 -6.54
C GLN A 133 -2.05 4.72 -5.52
N GLN A 134 -1.92 4.28 -4.26
CA GLN A 134 -2.88 4.62 -3.21
C GLN A 134 -2.93 6.13 -2.94
N PHE A 135 -1.77 6.78 -2.82
CA PHE A 135 -1.72 8.22 -2.60
C PHE A 135 -2.24 9.01 -3.80
N GLN A 136 -1.94 8.60 -5.03
CA GLN A 136 -2.50 9.23 -6.24
C GLN A 136 -4.03 9.11 -6.28
N THR A 137 -4.57 7.93 -5.97
CA THR A 137 -6.03 7.70 -5.89
C THR A 137 -6.67 8.56 -4.81
N LEU A 138 -6.02 8.71 -3.65
CA LEU A 138 -6.50 9.59 -2.57
C LEU A 138 -6.58 11.04 -3.05
N VAL A 139 -5.50 11.58 -3.64
CA VAL A 139 -5.45 12.97 -4.14
C VAL A 139 -6.52 13.21 -5.20
N GLN A 140 -6.73 12.25 -6.10
CA GLN A 140 -7.75 12.34 -7.13
C GLN A 140 -9.19 12.34 -6.58
N ARG A 141 -9.48 11.46 -5.59
CA ARG A 141 -10.83 11.31 -5.03
C ARG A 141 -11.19 12.36 -4.00
N PHE A 142 -10.21 12.81 -3.22
CA PHE A 142 -10.40 13.72 -2.10
C PHE A 142 -9.41 14.90 -2.12
N PRO A 143 -9.35 15.69 -3.21
CA PRO A 143 -8.30 16.71 -3.40
C PRO A 143 -8.27 17.80 -2.34
N ARG A 144 -9.40 18.04 -1.65
CA ARG A 144 -9.53 19.06 -0.58
C ARG A 144 -9.26 18.51 0.83
N SER A 145 -8.97 17.23 0.94
CA SER A 145 -8.68 16.60 2.23
C SER A 145 -7.29 17.03 2.75
N PRO A 146 -7.11 17.23 4.06
CA PRO A 146 -5.79 17.46 4.66
C PRO A 146 -4.85 16.28 4.41
N TYR A 147 -5.38 15.08 4.25
CA TYR A 147 -4.62 13.88 3.92
C TYR A 147 -4.09 13.90 2.49
N ALA A 148 -4.82 14.50 1.54
CA ALA A 148 -4.36 14.66 0.16
C ALA A 148 -3.09 15.52 0.09
N LYS A 149 -3.05 16.65 0.79
CA LYS A 149 -1.85 17.51 0.87
C LYS A 149 -0.63 16.76 1.41
N ASN A 150 -0.82 15.92 2.42
CA ASN A 150 0.27 15.08 2.94
C ASN A 150 0.69 14.00 1.94
N ALA A 151 -0.27 13.40 1.25
CA ALA A 151 -0.04 12.39 0.21
C ALA A 151 0.76 12.94 -0.98
N GLU A 152 0.55 14.19 -1.39
CA GLU A 152 1.33 14.85 -2.45
C GLU A 152 2.83 14.83 -2.16
N ASN A 153 3.22 15.15 -0.92
CA ASN A 153 4.62 15.08 -0.50
C ASN A 153 5.17 13.64 -0.59
N LYS A 154 4.37 12.65 -0.21
CA LYS A 154 4.77 11.24 -0.29
C LYS A 154 4.85 10.74 -1.73
N ILE A 155 3.99 11.23 -2.62
CA ILE A 155 4.05 10.96 -4.06
C ILE A 155 5.40 11.41 -4.63
N ILE A 156 5.84 12.63 -4.31
CA ILE A 156 7.14 13.16 -4.77
C ILE A 156 8.28 12.27 -4.27
N ILE A 157 8.27 11.90 -2.98
CA ILE A 157 9.29 11.03 -2.39
C ILE A 157 9.31 9.66 -3.09
N LEU A 158 8.15 9.05 -3.28
CA LEU A 158 8.02 7.74 -3.91
C LEU A 158 8.45 7.75 -5.38
N LYS A 159 8.08 8.79 -6.15
CA LYS A 159 8.52 8.95 -7.54
C LYS A 159 10.05 9.07 -7.63
N ASN A 160 10.66 9.89 -6.77
CA ASN A 160 12.12 9.99 -6.71
C ASN A 160 12.77 8.65 -6.30
N TYR A 161 12.18 7.92 -5.36
CA TYR A 161 12.66 6.62 -4.95
C TYR A 161 12.60 5.60 -6.09
N ILE A 162 11.47 5.51 -6.80
CA ILE A 162 11.27 4.60 -7.94
C ILE A 162 12.23 4.95 -9.08
N ALA A 163 12.31 6.25 -9.44
CA ALA A 163 13.24 6.72 -10.46
C ALA A 163 14.70 6.40 -10.08
N GLY A 164 15.07 6.57 -8.80
CA GLY A 164 16.40 6.21 -8.29
C GLY A 164 16.75 4.73 -8.50
N LYS A 165 15.78 3.81 -8.30
CA LYS A 165 15.95 2.38 -8.58
C LYS A 165 16.19 2.11 -10.07
N VAL A 166 15.38 2.75 -10.91
CA VAL A 166 15.53 2.61 -12.37
C VAL A 166 16.89 3.12 -12.82
N MET A 167 17.33 4.29 -12.32
CA MET A 167 18.64 4.86 -12.59
C MET A 167 19.80 3.98 -12.12
N PHE A 168 19.67 3.35 -10.93
CA PHE A 168 20.66 2.38 -10.45
C PHE A 168 20.84 1.21 -11.42
N SER A 169 19.72 0.63 -11.89
CA SER A 169 19.73 -0.47 -12.85
C SER A 169 20.28 -0.03 -14.21
N ALA A 170 19.88 1.16 -14.70
CA ALA A 170 20.37 1.71 -15.96
C ALA A 170 21.89 1.93 -15.94
N ARG A 171 22.43 2.49 -14.85
CA ARG A 171 23.89 2.66 -14.69
C ARG A 171 24.64 1.32 -14.69
N ASN A 172 24.03 0.25 -14.12
CA ASN A 172 24.61 -1.08 -14.17
C ASN A 172 24.59 -1.67 -15.59
N ASP A 173 23.51 -1.47 -16.34
CA ASP A 173 23.42 -1.89 -17.73
C ASP A 173 24.48 -1.16 -18.59
N MET A 174 24.66 0.16 -18.41
CA MET A 174 25.69 0.95 -19.08
C MET A 174 27.11 0.42 -18.79
N LYS A 175 27.41 0.03 -17.53
CA LYS A 175 28.72 -0.52 -17.16
C LYS A 175 29.01 -1.86 -17.85
N LYS A 176 27.95 -2.61 -18.24
CA LYS A 176 28.04 -3.88 -18.97
C LYS A 176 27.88 -3.68 -20.48
N GLU A 177 27.85 -2.44 -20.95
CA GLU A 177 27.63 -2.07 -22.35
C GLU A 177 26.28 -2.56 -22.93
N ASN A 178 25.32 -2.87 -22.06
CA ASN A 178 23.96 -3.24 -22.44
C ASN A 178 23.15 -1.99 -22.78
N TRP A 179 23.55 -1.28 -23.82
CA TRP A 179 23.04 0.04 -24.18
C TRP A 179 21.54 0.08 -24.39
N THR A 180 20.98 -0.91 -25.09
CA THR A 180 19.53 -1.00 -25.35
C THR A 180 18.71 -1.12 -24.05
N SER A 181 19.16 -1.97 -23.11
CA SER A 181 18.51 -2.10 -21.81
C SER A 181 18.60 -0.82 -20.98
N ALA A 182 19.77 -0.17 -21.01
CA ALA A 182 19.98 1.11 -20.36
C ALA A 182 19.06 2.19 -20.93
N ILE A 183 18.96 2.31 -22.27
CA ILE A 183 18.09 3.25 -22.95
C ILE A 183 16.63 3.08 -22.52
N ASN A 184 16.11 1.85 -22.57
CA ASN A 184 14.72 1.60 -22.19
C ASN A 184 14.42 2.04 -20.75
N ARG A 185 15.33 1.76 -19.81
CA ARG A 185 15.19 2.21 -18.42
C ARG A 185 15.28 3.73 -18.27
N LEU A 186 16.23 4.35 -18.93
CA LEU A 186 16.44 5.81 -18.87
C LEU A 186 15.25 6.55 -19.50
N GLN A 187 14.69 6.01 -20.60
CA GLN A 187 13.49 6.56 -21.23
C GLN A 187 12.30 6.51 -20.27
N SER A 188 12.08 5.42 -19.54
CA SER A 188 10.98 5.38 -18.54
C SER A 188 11.14 6.43 -17.44
N VAL A 189 12.35 6.81 -17.05
CA VAL A 189 12.55 7.94 -16.12
C VAL A 189 12.13 9.26 -16.75
N VAL A 190 12.46 9.47 -18.02
CA VAL A 190 12.12 10.71 -18.74
C VAL A 190 10.62 10.80 -19.05
N THR A 191 9.92 9.68 -19.27
CA THR A 191 8.48 9.67 -19.59
C THR A 191 7.60 9.65 -18.35
N ASP A 192 7.92 8.80 -17.37
CA ASP A 192 7.01 8.48 -16.25
C ASP A 192 7.37 9.24 -14.96
N ALA A 193 8.55 9.87 -14.91
CA ALA A 193 9.09 10.51 -13.72
C ALA A 193 9.76 11.86 -14.03
N GLN A 194 9.22 12.63 -14.97
CA GLN A 194 9.78 13.89 -15.48
C GLN A 194 10.11 14.92 -14.40
N GLU A 195 9.28 14.98 -13.35
CA GLU A 195 9.41 15.91 -12.25
C GLU A 195 10.46 15.50 -11.19
N THR A 196 11.12 14.34 -11.38
CA THR A 196 12.10 13.86 -10.41
C THR A 196 13.48 14.49 -10.61
N VAL A 197 14.25 14.50 -9.52
CA VAL A 197 15.64 14.97 -9.54
C VAL A 197 16.54 14.07 -10.40
N MET A 198 16.07 12.92 -10.84
CA MET A 198 16.80 11.96 -11.69
C MET A 198 16.74 12.30 -13.18
N THR A 199 15.74 13.04 -13.62
CA THR A 199 15.50 13.33 -15.05
C THR A 199 16.67 14.00 -15.76
N PRO A 200 17.38 15.01 -15.20
CA PRO A 200 18.54 15.59 -15.86
C PRO A 200 19.66 14.58 -16.09
N GLU A 201 19.92 13.69 -15.11
CA GLU A 201 20.92 12.64 -15.29
C GLU A 201 20.46 11.62 -16.34
N ALA A 202 19.18 11.24 -16.35
CA ALA A 202 18.66 10.30 -17.33
C ALA A 202 18.82 10.81 -18.77
N LEU A 203 18.53 12.08 -19.03
CA LEU A 203 18.74 12.72 -20.32
C LEU A 203 20.22 12.72 -20.74
N TYR A 204 21.11 13.06 -19.81
CA TYR A 204 22.55 13.00 -20.06
C TYR A 204 23.01 11.58 -20.40
N ARG A 205 22.57 10.57 -19.63
CA ARG A 205 22.93 9.17 -19.87
C ARG A 205 22.35 8.62 -21.17
N LEU A 206 21.17 9.07 -21.60
CA LEU A 206 20.63 8.76 -22.92
C LEU A 206 21.52 9.30 -24.04
N THR A 207 22.05 10.53 -23.90
CA THR A 207 23.04 11.08 -24.83
C THR A 207 24.26 10.18 -24.93
N GLU A 208 24.83 9.74 -23.79
CA GLU A 208 25.97 8.80 -23.78
C GLU A 208 25.64 7.47 -24.45
N CYS A 209 24.49 6.87 -24.14
CA CYS A 209 24.09 5.57 -24.72
C CYS A 209 23.91 5.64 -26.24
N TYR A 210 23.22 6.67 -26.73
CA TYR A 210 23.02 6.83 -28.18
C TYR A 210 24.29 7.17 -28.92
N THR A 211 25.21 7.93 -28.31
CA THR A 211 26.57 8.17 -28.86
C THR A 211 27.35 6.87 -28.97
N ALA A 212 27.30 6.00 -27.94
CA ALA A 212 27.98 4.69 -27.94
C ALA A 212 27.45 3.74 -29.02
N LEU A 213 26.15 3.86 -29.35
CA LEU A 213 25.51 3.09 -30.43
C LEU A 213 25.74 3.67 -31.84
N GLY A 214 26.43 4.80 -31.97
CA GLY A 214 26.63 5.47 -33.26
C GLY A 214 25.36 6.13 -33.83
N LEU A 215 24.46 6.57 -32.98
CA LEU A 215 23.19 7.20 -33.29
C LEU A 215 23.20 8.69 -32.90
N PRO A 216 23.95 9.54 -33.66
CA PRO A 216 24.21 10.93 -33.25
C PRO A 216 22.96 11.82 -33.24
N GLU A 217 21.96 11.57 -34.11
CA GLU A 217 20.74 12.35 -34.15
C GLU A 217 19.92 12.21 -32.87
N GLN A 218 19.77 10.98 -32.38
CA GLN A 218 19.08 10.69 -31.11
C GLN A 218 19.85 11.26 -29.93
N ALA A 219 21.19 11.09 -29.91
CA ALA A 219 22.03 11.68 -28.89
C ALA A 219 21.88 13.20 -28.81
N PHE A 220 21.90 13.88 -29.97
CA PHE A 220 21.69 15.32 -30.06
C PHE A 220 20.31 15.73 -29.52
N GLY A 221 19.25 15.01 -29.88
CA GLY A 221 17.91 15.30 -29.38
C GLY A 221 17.79 15.30 -27.86
N TYR A 222 18.38 14.30 -27.19
CA TYR A 222 18.39 14.25 -25.71
C TYR A 222 19.30 15.30 -25.09
N ALA A 223 20.43 15.63 -25.71
CA ALA A 223 21.29 16.71 -25.26
C ALA A 223 20.60 18.08 -25.32
N GLU A 224 19.88 18.38 -26.41
CA GLU A 224 19.11 19.60 -26.53
C GLU A 224 17.93 19.65 -25.53
N MET A 225 17.25 18.53 -25.31
CA MET A 225 16.20 18.41 -24.29
C MET A 225 16.74 18.71 -22.89
N LEU A 226 17.94 18.23 -22.56
CA LEU A 226 18.61 18.52 -21.30
C LEU A 226 18.96 20.00 -21.15
N LYS A 227 19.54 20.62 -22.20
CA LYS A 227 19.90 22.05 -22.20
C LYS A 227 18.67 22.95 -22.07
N LEU A 228 17.58 22.62 -22.79
CA LEU A 228 16.39 23.43 -22.82
C LEU A 228 15.61 23.38 -21.47
N ASN A 229 15.45 22.20 -20.92
CA ASN A 229 14.63 22.03 -19.71
C ASN A 229 15.39 22.21 -18.39
N PHE A 230 16.73 22.09 -18.42
CA PHE A 230 17.57 22.14 -17.20
C PHE A 230 18.87 22.92 -17.42
N PRO A 231 18.83 24.18 -17.92
CA PRO A 231 20.01 24.92 -18.40
C PRO A 231 21.12 25.08 -17.34
N ASP A 232 20.76 25.23 -16.07
CA ASP A 232 21.70 25.43 -14.98
C ASP A 232 22.17 24.13 -14.31
N ASN A 233 21.71 22.97 -14.80
CA ASN A 233 22.02 21.70 -14.17
C ASN A 233 23.48 21.29 -14.43
N LYS A 234 24.09 20.63 -13.45
CA LYS A 234 25.47 20.11 -13.56
C LYS A 234 25.66 19.13 -14.73
N TRP A 235 24.61 18.45 -15.18
CA TRP A 235 24.70 17.51 -16.29
C TRP A 235 24.81 18.19 -17.64
N VAL A 236 24.28 19.41 -17.79
CA VAL A 236 24.49 20.22 -19.00
C VAL A 236 26.00 20.55 -19.18
N LYS A 237 26.68 20.87 -18.06
CA LYS A 237 28.14 21.19 -18.09
C LYS A 237 29.00 19.99 -18.48
N LYS A 238 28.45 18.78 -18.48
CA LYS A 238 29.14 17.54 -18.90
C LYS A 238 28.91 17.17 -20.38
N LEU A 239 27.97 17.83 -21.05
CA LEU A 239 27.81 17.68 -22.49
C LEU A 239 29.04 18.30 -23.18
N LYS A 240 29.69 17.47 -23.99
CA LYS A 240 30.88 17.90 -24.79
C LYS A 240 30.41 18.33 -26.16
#